data_23d7fff6df9007eb3bea961d838035f7
#
_entry.id   23d7fff6df9007eb3bea961d838035f7
#
_cell.length_a   1.000
_cell.length_b   1.000
_cell.length_c   1.000
_cell.angle_alpha   90.00
_cell.angle_beta   90.00
_cell.angle_gamma   90.00
#
_symmetry.space_group_name_H-M   'P 1'
#
loop_
_entity.id
_entity.type
_entity.pdbx_description
1 polymer ?
#
loop_
_entity_poly.entity_id
_entity_poly.type
_entity_poly.pdbx_seq_one_letter_code
_entity_poly.pdbx_strand_id
1 'polypeptide(L)'
;MNRSTLASVAALIVIGAGQGASQEARPAPTALAPKSMARIGNVDSRFQSYNVEMIEVTGGKFWKPYSSMASPRLAPSPSPSASGTPGGLNPDLYEYRAPIDLARPRLRALAAALAPAYMRVSGTWANSTFLPEDDTVPPAPPAGFGGVLSRAQWKGVVAFSRAVDAPIVTSMATSVGTRDAAGVWTPTQARRFLAYTRSLGGHIVAAEFMNEPNFASIGGAPPGYDAAAYGRDFKVFRAFAKEAAPDMVILGPGSVGERATGGLGSGTIRSLKTRDLLAATGPGVDAFSYHHYGTVSKRCAGGAAAMTTPEDALSEEWLARTDASLAFYRSLRDEFEPGKPIWLTEVADAACGGNPWASSFTDTFRYLDQLGRMAKQGVRMVAHNTLVASDYGLLDEHDFTPKPNYWGALLWRRLMGSTVLDSGLPPRAGLHAYAHCLRDEPGGVALLLINTDRAASQAVTLPAAAERYTLTSRDLLSRSVELNGKALTLVGDALPALTAARVTAGEVTLAPASITFLAVPAAGNASCR
;
A
#
# COMPACT_ATOMS: atom_id res chain seq x y z
N MET A 1 -49.15 -56.45 64.35
CA MET A 1 -47.98 -55.99 65.12
C MET A 1 -47.49 -54.69 64.53
N ASN A 2 -47.57 -53.69 65.38
CA ASN A 2 -47.21 -52.29 65.09
C ASN A 2 -45.80 -52.07 64.58
N ARG A 3 -45.60 -51.10 63.70
CA ARG A 3 -44.58 -50.05 63.89
C ARG A 3 -44.88 -48.83 63.00
N SER A 4 -45.09 -47.73 63.69
CA SER A 4 -45.18 -46.39 63.21
C SER A 4 -43.85 -45.89 62.66
N THR A 5 -43.85 -45.12 61.58
CA THR A 5 -42.72 -44.30 61.17
C THR A 5 -43.14 -42.84 60.95
N LEU A 6 -42.52 -41.96 61.75
CA LEU A 6 -42.69 -40.52 61.73
C LEU A 6 -42.15 -39.95 60.39
N ALA A 7 -42.90 -39.04 59.78
CA ALA A 7 -42.48 -38.22 58.69
C ALA A 7 -41.87 -36.91 59.25
N SER A 8 -40.58 -36.66 58.98
CA SER A 8 -39.92 -35.39 59.22
C SER A 8 -40.04 -34.50 57.98
N VAL A 9 -40.71 -33.33 58.18
CA VAL A 9 -40.79 -32.28 57.17
C VAL A 9 -39.53 -31.44 57.27
N ALA A 10 -38.64 -31.51 56.21
CA ALA A 10 -37.50 -30.59 56.07
C ALA A 10 -37.93 -29.37 55.22
N ALA A 11 -37.95 -28.21 55.84
CA ALA A 11 -38.16 -26.93 55.14
C ALA A 11 -36.86 -26.56 54.35
N LEU A 12 -36.93 -26.53 53.01
CA LEU A 12 -35.88 -25.97 52.16
C LEU A 12 -35.99 -24.42 52.15
N ILE A 13 -35.01 -23.75 52.74
CA ILE A 13 -34.81 -22.32 52.58
C ILE A 13 -34.03 -22.14 51.27
N VAL A 14 -34.67 -21.64 50.20
CA VAL A 14 -34.04 -21.22 48.96
C VAL A 14 -33.45 -19.83 49.20
N ILE A 15 -32.13 -19.76 49.44
CA ILE A 15 -31.39 -18.49 49.40
C ILE A 15 -31.15 -18.15 47.91
N GLY A 16 -31.91 -17.20 47.37
CA GLY A 16 -31.69 -16.62 46.07
C GLY A 16 -30.35 -15.85 46.04
N ALA A 17 -29.31 -16.48 45.53
CA ALA A 17 -28.10 -15.75 45.17
C ALA A 17 -28.40 -14.90 43.92
N GLY A 18 -28.60 -13.61 44.11
CA GLY A 18 -28.61 -12.64 43.04
C GLY A 18 -27.22 -12.63 42.38
N GLN A 19 -27.10 -13.17 41.16
CA GLN A 19 -25.96 -12.95 40.31
C GLN A 19 -25.98 -11.48 39.88
N GLY A 20 -25.31 -10.62 40.63
CA GLY A 20 -24.91 -9.31 40.17
C GLY A 20 -23.95 -9.52 39.01
N ALA A 21 -24.39 -9.25 37.77
CA ALA A 21 -23.49 -9.13 36.64
C ALA A 21 -22.47 -8.05 37.03
N SER A 22 -21.25 -8.45 37.28
CA SER A 22 -20.11 -7.53 37.43
C SER A 22 -19.99 -6.79 36.10
N GLN A 23 -20.44 -5.54 36.07
CA GLN A 23 -20.20 -4.61 34.99
C GLN A 23 -18.68 -4.42 34.98
N GLU A 24 -17.99 -5.05 34.02
CA GLU A 24 -16.55 -4.82 33.81
C GLU A 24 -16.35 -3.32 33.72
N ALA A 25 -15.52 -2.77 34.63
CA ALA A 25 -15.25 -1.34 34.68
C ALA A 25 -14.64 -0.92 33.34
N ARG A 26 -15.31 -0.01 32.64
CA ARG A 26 -14.82 0.58 31.40
C ARG A 26 -13.41 1.13 31.65
N PRO A 27 -12.41 0.78 30.82
CA PRO A 27 -11.05 1.28 30.99
C PRO A 27 -11.04 2.81 30.98
N ALA A 28 -10.21 3.40 31.84
CA ALA A 28 -10.12 4.86 31.92
C ALA A 28 -9.73 5.46 30.57
N PRO A 29 -10.30 6.61 30.18
CA PRO A 29 -9.97 7.27 28.93
C PRO A 29 -8.50 7.61 28.82
N THR A 30 -7.91 7.37 27.66
CA THR A 30 -6.51 7.71 27.39
C THR A 30 -6.36 9.21 27.12
N ALA A 31 -5.62 9.93 27.97
CA ALA A 31 -5.41 11.37 27.80
C ALA A 31 -4.46 11.65 26.63
N LEU A 32 -4.88 12.54 25.73
CA LEU A 32 -4.05 13.06 24.64
C LEU A 32 -3.71 14.53 24.93
N ALA A 33 -2.49 14.93 24.62
CA ALA A 33 -1.98 16.28 24.86
C ALA A 33 -1.45 16.94 23.58
N PRO A 34 -2.32 17.29 22.60
CA PRO A 34 -1.90 17.79 21.28
C PRO A 34 -0.93 18.96 21.34
N LYS A 35 -1.08 19.88 22.30
CA LYS A 35 -0.20 21.04 22.52
C LYS A 35 1.26 20.68 22.76
N SER A 36 1.53 19.58 23.48
CA SER A 36 2.87 19.17 23.93
C SER A 36 3.43 17.99 23.15
N MET A 37 2.77 17.50 22.09
CA MET A 37 3.29 16.45 21.25
C MET A 37 4.57 16.89 20.56
N ALA A 38 5.66 16.19 20.82
CA ALA A 38 6.97 16.51 20.28
C ALA A 38 7.05 16.12 18.79
N ARG A 39 7.75 16.93 18.00
CA ARG A 39 8.11 16.54 16.63
C ARG A 39 9.11 15.39 16.67
N ILE A 40 8.83 14.33 15.92
CA ILE A 40 9.71 13.17 15.78
C ILE A 40 10.29 13.01 14.37
N GLY A 41 9.75 13.72 13.40
CA GLY A 41 10.24 13.66 12.02
C GLY A 41 9.40 14.45 11.04
N ASN A 42 9.74 14.26 9.77
CA ASN A 42 8.96 14.73 8.64
C ASN A 42 8.86 13.63 7.59
N VAL A 43 7.72 13.58 6.94
CA VAL A 43 7.51 12.82 5.70
C VAL A 43 7.55 13.76 4.50
N ASP A 44 7.66 13.21 3.28
CA ASP A 44 7.51 13.97 2.06
C ASP A 44 6.09 14.56 1.95
N SER A 45 5.94 15.71 1.28
CA SER A 45 4.62 16.26 0.99
C SER A 45 3.76 15.31 0.15
N ARG A 46 4.41 14.43 -0.61
CA ARG A 46 3.85 13.34 -1.43
C ARG A 46 3.97 11.98 -0.74
N PHE A 47 4.04 11.95 0.60
CA PHE A 47 4.21 10.72 1.38
C PHE A 47 3.21 9.65 1.02
N GLN A 48 1.94 10.00 0.96
CA GLN A 48 0.87 9.13 0.49
C GLN A 48 0.79 9.20 -1.02
N SER A 49 1.16 8.12 -1.68
CA SER A 49 1.29 7.97 -3.12
C SER A 49 0.59 6.70 -3.61
N TYR A 50 0.59 6.46 -4.92
CA TYR A 50 -0.06 5.29 -5.51
C TYR A 50 0.66 4.80 -6.76
N ASN A 51 0.42 3.55 -7.09
CA ASN A 51 0.90 2.90 -8.30
C ASN A 51 -0.18 2.86 -9.38
N VAL A 52 0.25 2.93 -10.61
CA VAL A 52 -0.47 2.50 -11.82
C VAL A 52 0.42 1.44 -12.46
N GLU A 53 -0.01 0.21 -12.51
CA GLU A 53 0.79 -0.86 -13.08
C GLU A 53 1.07 -0.61 -14.56
N MET A 54 2.27 -0.95 -15.04
CA MET A 54 2.59 -0.80 -16.47
C MET A 54 1.58 -1.55 -17.35
N ILE A 55 1.10 -2.69 -16.89
CA ILE A 55 0.07 -3.48 -17.59
C ILE A 55 -1.30 -2.79 -17.63
N GLU A 56 -1.62 -1.91 -16.68
CA GLU A 56 -2.82 -1.07 -16.79
C GLU A 56 -2.71 -0.09 -17.95
N VAL A 57 -1.50 0.45 -18.16
CA VAL A 57 -1.23 1.41 -19.24
C VAL A 57 -1.21 0.73 -20.61
N THR A 58 -0.52 -0.41 -20.71
CA THR A 58 -0.38 -1.13 -22.00
C THR A 58 -1.62 -1.93 -22.36
N GLY A 59 -2.41 -2.32 -21.39
CA GLY A 59 -3.38 -3.40 -21.51
C GLY A 59 -2.68 -4.76 -21.58
N GLY A 60 -3.43 -5.81 -21.32
CA GLY A 60 -2.91 -7.18 -21.35
C GLY A 60 -3.48 -8.06 -20.26
N LYS A 61 -2.81 -9.18 -19.98
CA LYS A 61 -3.24 -10.14 -18.97
C LYS A 61 -2.78 -9.71 -17.60
N PHE A 62 -3.73 -9.37 -16.72
CA PHE A 62 -3.49 -8.98 -15.34
C PHE A 62 -4.28 -9.87 -14.38
N TRP A 63 -4.11 -9.71 -13.08
CA TRP A 63 -4.74 -10.54 -12.06
C TRP A 63 -6.26 -10.61 -12.26
N LYS A 64 -6.77 -11.84 -12.38
CA LYS A 64 -8.20 -12.11 -12.50
C LYS A 64 -8.93 -11.70 -11.21
N PRO A 65 -9.99 -10.87 -11.26
CA PRO A 65 -10.77 -10.53 -10.07
C PRO A 65 -11.39 -11.78 -9.41
N TYR A 66 -11.53 -11.75 -8.09
CA TYR A 66 -12.20 -12.87 -7.41
C TYR A 66 -13.65 -13.05 -7.86
N SER A 67 -14.34 -11.99 -8.27
CA SER A 67 -15.68 -12.05 -8.86
C SER A 67 -15.76 -12.91 -10.14
N SER A 68 -14.66 -12.99 -10.88
CA SER A 68 -14.53 -13.78 -12.12
C SER A 68 -13.93 -15.17 -11.88
N MET A 69 -13.46 -15.48 -10.65
CA MET A 69 -12.90 -16.79 -10.33
C MET A 69 -14.03 -17.75 -9.96
N ALA A 70 -14.27 -18.78 -10.79
CA ALA A 70 -15.06 -19.93 -10.37
C ALA A 70 -14.42 -20.57 -9.13
N SER A 71 -15.25 -21.18 -8.23
CA SER A 71 -14.79 -21.80 -6.99
C SER A 71 -13.50 -22.61 -7.19
N PRO A 72 -12.52 -22.53 -6.30
CA PRO A 72 -11.15 -23.00 -6.54
C PRO A 72 -11.13 -24.48 -6.81
N ARG A 73 -10.86 -24.85 -8.05
CA ARG A 73 -10.28 -26.16 -8.37
C ARG A 73 -8.80 -26.07 -8.04
N LEU A 74 -8.29 -27.03 -7.27
CA LEU A 74 -6.86 -27.21 -7.02
C LEU A 74 -6.11 -27.07 -8.35
N ALA A 75 -5.14 -26.16 -8.39
CA ALA A 75 -4.45 -25.76 -9.60
C ALA A 75 -3.72 -26.95 -10.25
N PRO A 76 -3.83 -27.15 -11.57
CA PRO A 76 -2.93 -28.00 -12.32
C PRO A 76 -1.52 -27.40 -12.39
N SER A 77 -0.53 -28.30 -12.54
CA SER A 77 0.90 -27.97 -12.68
C SER A 77 1.20 -26.89 -13.73
N PRO A 78 2.31 -26.14 -13.58
CA PRO A 78 2.63 -25.02 -14.44
C PRO A 78 2.78 -25.45 -15.90
N SER A 79 1.97 -24.88 -16.77
CA SER A 79 2.14 -24.92 -18.22
C SER A 79 3.12 -23.84 -18.69
N PRO A 80 3.84 -24.02 -19.83
CA PRO A 80 4.74 -23.01 -20.37
C PRO A 80 4.02 -21.69 -20.57
N SER A 81 4.70 -20.59 -20.23
CA SER A 81 4.17 -19.22 -20.26
C SER A 81 3.48 -18.91 -21.56
N ALA A 82 2.18 -18.61 -21.52
CA ALA A 82 1.52 -17.90 -22.57
C ALA A 82 2.10 -16.48 -22.66
N SER A 83 2.36 -15.98 -23.88
CA SER A 83 2.92 -14.64 -24.07
C SER A 83 2.12 -13.58 -23.30
N GLY A 84 2.82 -12.72 -22.56
CA GLY A 84 2.22 -11.62 -21.80
C GLY A 84 1.85 -11.92 -20.33
N THR A 85 2.17 -13.12 -19.80
CA THR A 85 2.06 -13.41 -18.36
C THR A 85 3.45 -13.54 -17.72
N PRO A 86 3.62 -13.16 -16.43
CA PRO A 86 4.87 -13.36 -15.71
C PRO A 86 5.32 -14.82 -15.71
N GLY A 87 6.62 -15.05 -15.90
CA GLY A 87 7.19 -16.39 -16.02
C GLY A 87 6.97 -17.25 -14.77
N GLY A 88 6.58 -18.52 -14.96
CA GLY A 88 6.47 -19.50 -13.89
C GLY A 88 5.18 -19.45 -13.07
N LEU A 89 4.23 -18.56 -13.39
CA LEU A 89 2.92 -18.48 -12.74
C LEU A 89 1.82 -19.11 -13.63
N ASN A 90 0.76 -19.66 -12.98
CA ASN A 90 -0.35 -20.26 -13.70
C ASN A 90 -1.08 -19.22 -14.54
N PRO A 91 -1.21 -19.39 -15.88
CA PRO A 91 -1.93 -18.47 -16.75
C PRO A 91 -3.41 -18.24 -16.39
N ASP A 92 -4.06 -19.19 -15.73
CA ASP A 92 -5.47 -19.10 -15.31
C ASP A 92 -5.71 -18.07 -14.20
N LEU A 93 -4.62 -17.58 -13.56
CA LEU A 93 -4.67 -16.49 -12.57
C LEU A 93 -4.92 -15.12 -13.20
N TYR A 94 -4.87 -15.03 -14.53
CA TYR A 94 -4.92 -13.78 -15.27
C TYR A 94 -6.12 -13.74 -16.22
N GLU A 95 -6.60 -12.53 -16.47
CA GLU A 95 -7.53 -12.24 -17.57
C GLU A 95 -7.09 -10.98 -18.31
N TYR A 96 -7.58 -10.82 -19.55
CA TYR A 96 -7.27 -9.64 -20.37
C TYR A 96 -7.99 -8.41 -19.82
N ARG A 97 -7.25 -7.32 -19.73
CA ARG A 97 -7.77 -5.98 -19.43
C ARG A 97 -7.39 -5.02 -20.55
N ALA A 98 -8.35 -4.19 -20.95
CA ALA A 98 -8.06 -3.09 -21.85
C ALA A 98 -7.13 -2.06 -21.18
N PRO A 99 -6.36 -1.29 -21.97
CA PRO A 99 -5.60 -0.16 -21.44
C PRO A 99 -6.50 0.81 -20.68
N ILE A 100 -6.02 1.29 -19.52
CA ILE A 100 -6.75 2.29 -18.74
C ILE A 100 -6.85 3.62 -19.50
N ASP A 101 -8.04 4.20 -19.54
CA ASP A 101 -8.24 5.53 -20.10
C ASP A 101 -7.93 6.62 -19.04
N LEU A 102 -6.66 7.06 -19.01
CA LEU A 102 -6.17 8.12 -18.14
C LEU A 102 -6.72 9.52 -18.49
N ALA A 103 -7.50 9.65 -19.56
CA ALA A 103 -8.16 10.92 -19.91
C ALA A 103 -9.54 11.08 -19.26
N ARG A 104 -10.10 10.02 -18.66
CA ARG A 104 -11.43 10.04 -18.04
C ARG A 104 -11.52 11.12 -16.97
N PRO A 105 -12.49 12.07 -17.07
CA PRO A 105 -12.62 13.19 -16.13
C PRO A 105 -12.81 12.74 -14.68
N ARG A 106 -13.64 11.70 -14.43
CA ARG A 106 -13.84 11.13 -13.10
C ARG A 106 -12.55 10.64 -12.48
N LEU A 107 -11.75 9.84 -13.22
CA LEU A 107 -10.46 9.33 -12.74
C LEU A 107 -9.50 10.48 -12.39
N ARG A 108 -9.40 11.49 -13.27
CA ARG A 108 -8.56 12.67 -13.03
C ARG A 108 -9.00 13.47 -11.80
N ALA A 109 -10.30 13.69 -11.64
CA ALA A 109 -10.83 14.40 -10.47
C ALA A 109 -10.53 13.66 -9.16
N LEU A 110 -10.70 12.34 -9.14
CA LEU A 110 -10.43 11.52 -7.98
C LEU A 110 -8.93 11.44 -7.65
N ALA A 111 -8.08 11.27 -8.66
CA ALA A 111 -6.63 11.27 -8.46
C ALA A 111 -6.09 12.64 -8.02
N ALA A 112 -6.60 13.74 -8.60
CA ALA A 112 -6.24 15.11 -8.20
C ALA A 112 -6.63 15.42 -6.75
N ALA A 113 -7.70 14.83 -6.24
CA ALA A 113 -8.11 15.00 -4.83
C ALA A 113 -7.11 14.34 -3.84
N LEU A 114 -6.28 13.41 -4.29
CA LEU A 114 -5.19 12.82 -3.53
C LEU A 114 -3.85 13.58 -3.69
N ALA A 115 -3.81 14.64 -4.50
CA ALA A 115 -2.60 15.42 -4.77
C ALA A 115 -2.16 16.26 -3.56
N PRO A 116 -0.85 16.57 -3.47
CA PRO A 116 0.25 16.07 -4.29
C PRO A 116 0.62 14.62 -3.93
N ALA A 117 0.87 13.79 -4.95
CA ALA A 117 1.29 12.41 -4.77
C ALA A 117 2.43 12.09 -5.76
N TYR A 118 3.13 10.98 -5.59
CA TYR A 118 3.87 10.35 -6.69
C TYR A 118 2.96 9.31 -7.35
N MET A 119 3.09 9.17 -8.66
CA MET A 119 2.49 8.08 -9.41
C MET A 119 3.60 7.15 -9.90
N ARG A 120 3.68 5.95 -9.32
CA ARG A 120 4.65 4.97 -9.78
C ARG A 120 4.04 4.12 -10.90
N VAL A 121 4.58 4.25 -12.11
CA VAL A 121 4.20 3.45 -13.28
C VAL A 121 5.27 2.37 -13.47
N SER A 122 5.03 1.17 -12.95
CA SER A 122 6.01 0.10 -12.88
C SER A 122 5.32 -1.29 -12.76
N GLY A 123 5.81 -2.15 -11.89
CA GLY A 123 5.35 -3.52 -11.70
C GLY A 123 6.12 -4.53 -12.55
N THR A 124 5.83 -5.81 -12.38
CA THR A 124 6.55 -6.91 -13.03
C THR A 124 6.57 -6.79 -14.56
N TRP A 125 5.48 -6.31 -15.16
CA TRP A 125 5.37 -6.14 -16.62
C TRP A 125 6.27 -5.05 -17.18
N ALA A 126 6.62 -4.04 -16.39
CA ALA A 126 7.55 -2.98 -16.80
C ALA A 126 8.92 -3.53 -17.17
N ASN A 127 9.38 -4.59 -16.49
CA ASN A 127 10.68 -5.22 -16.75
C ASN A 127 10.82 -5.76 -18.18
N SER A 128 9.70 -6.06 -18.86
CA SER A 128 9.71 -6.61 -20.23
C SER A 128 8.93 -5.77 -21.25
N THR A 129 8.66 -4.50 -20.95
CA THR A 129 7.89 -3.61 -21.82
C THR A 129 8.81 -2.89 -22.82
N PHE A 130 8.45 -2.95 -24.09
CA PHE A 130 9.13 -2.28 -25.20
C PHE A 130 8.45 -0.94 -25.52
N LEU A 131 9.25 0.13 -25.69
CA LEU A 131 8.78 1.42 -26.22
C LEU A 131 9.26 1.56 -27.66
N PRO A 132 8.39 1.72 -28.69
CA PRO A 132 8.77 1.96 -30.07
C PRO A 132 9.53 3.29 -30.27
N GLU A 133 10.30 3.38 -31.37
CA GLU A 133 11.03 4.60 -31.74
C GLU A 133 10.12 5.72 -32.26
N ASP A 134 9.06 5.32 -32.92
CA ASP A 134 8.06 6.21 -33.51
C ASP A 134 6.64 5.78 -33.10
N ASP A 135 5.63 6.32 -33.72
CA ASP A 135 4.23 6.04 -33.41
C ASP A 135 3.73 4.72 -34.01
N THR A 136 4.59 3.98 -34.73
CA THR A 136 4.25 2.66 -35.30
C THR A 136 4.27 1.62 -34.18
N VAL A 137 3.11 1.06 -33.87
CA VAL A 137 2.97 -0.01 -32.88
C VAL A 137 3.20 -1.36 -33.57
N PRO A 138 4.23 -2.13 -33.18
CA PRO A 138 4.43 -3.45 -33.76
C PRO A 138 3.26 -4.37 -33.39
N PRO A 139 2.85 -5.29 -34.29
CA PRO A 139 1.71 -6.19 -34.05
C PRO A 139 1.93 -7.19 -32.91
N ALA A 140 3.17 -7.41 -32.53
CA ALA A 140 3.58 -8.21 -31.39
C ALA A 140 4.84 -7.60 -30.76
N PRO A 141 5.10 -7.87 -29.46
CA PRO A 141 6.35 -7.44 -28.83
C PRO A 141 7.55 -8.00 -29.59
N PRO A 142 8.62 -7.18 -29.80
CA PRO A 142 9.87 -7.68 -30.36
C PRO A 142 10.47 -8.80 -29.51
N ALA A 143 11.35 -9.60 -30.11
CA ALA A 143 12.01 -10.70 -29.43
C ALA A 143 12.66 -10.25 -28.10
N GLY A 144 12.41 -10.98 -27.02
CA GLY A 144 12.91 -10.68 -25.68
C GLY A 144 12.09 -9.68 -24.88
N PHE A 145 10.97 -9.17 -25.43
CA PHE A 145 10.00 -8.35 -24.70
C PHE A 145 8.67 -9.07 -24.55
N GLY A 146 7.94 -8.75 -23.47
CA GLY A 146 6.63 -9.34 -23.14
C GLY A 146 5.43 -8.43 -23.43
N GLY A 147 5.67 -7.13 -23.66
CA GLY A 147 4.61 -6.14 -23.92
C GLY A 147 5.11 -4.96 -24.75
N VAL A 148 4.17 -4.18 -25.28
CA VAL A 148 4.46 -2.94 -26.01
C VAL A 148 3.74 -1.79 -25.33
N LEU A 149 4.48 -0.75 -24.98
CA LEU A 149 3.97 0.54 -24.56
C LEU A 149 3.96 1.48 -25.77
N SER A 150 2.81 1.74 -26.35
CA SER A 150 2.74 2.70 -27.45
C SER A 150 3.10 4.12 -26.98
N ARG A 151 3.62 4.94 -27.88
CA ARG A 151 3.90 6.35 -27.57
C ARG A 151 2.65 7.11 -27.16
N ALA A 152 1.50 6.80 -27.76
CA ALA A 152 0.21 7.38 -27.40
C ALA A 152 -0.19 7.06 -25.95
N GLN A 153 0.00 5.82 -25.49
CA GLN A 153 -0.27 5.41 -24.12
C GLN A 153 0.63 6.17 -23.14
N TRP A 154 1.95 6.26 -23.42
CA TRP A 154 2.87 7.00 -22.56
C TRP A 154 2.59 8.51 -22.54
N LYS A 155 2.19 9.08 -23.68
CA LYS A 155 1.68 10.47 -23.73
C LYS A 155 0.49 10.68 -22.80
N GLY A 156 -0.43 9.69 -22.72
CA GLY A 156 -1.54 9.67 -21.77
C GLY A 156 -1.08 9.69 -20.32
N VAL A 157 -0.04 8.90 -19.96
CA VAL A 157 0.57 8.88 -18.63
C VAL A 157 1.15 10.24 -18.26
N VAL A 158 1.93 10.85 -19.14
CA VAL A 158 2.53 12.19 -18.91
C VAL A 158 1.44 13.24 -18.75
N ALA A 159 0.39 13.22 -19.60
CA ALA A 159 -0.72 14.15 -19.50
C ALA A 159 -1.51 13.98 -18.18
N PHE A 160 -1.72 12.75 -17.74
CA PHE A 160 -2.36 12.45 -16.46
C PHE A 160 -1.52 12.93 -15.28
N SER A 161 -0.24 12.58 -15.23
CA SER A 161 0.72 13.02 -14.20
C SER A 161 0.66 14.53 -13.96
N ARG A 162 0.64 15.32 -15.03
CA ARG A 162 0.56 16.79 -14.96
C ARG A 162 -0.82 17.27 -14.50
N ALA A 163 -1.88 16.64 -14.98
CA ALA A 163 -3.26 17.04 -14.67
C ALA A 163 -3.62 16.82 -13.19
N VAL A 164 -2.97 15.85 -12.53
CA VAL A 164 -3.30 15.44 -11.15
C VAL A 164 -2.18 15.73 -10.14
N ASP A 165 -1.17 16.54 -10.50
CA ASP A 165 0.01 16.83 -9.68
C ASP A 165 0.64 15.56 -9.06
N ALA A 166 0.92 14.58 -9.94
CA ALA A 166 1.54 13.31 -9.55
C ALA A 166 2.76 12.99 -10.43
N PRO A 167 3.97 13.52 -10.09
CA PRO A 167 5.22 13.22 -10.79
C PRO A 167 5.47 11.71 -10.92
N ILE A 168 6.08 11.33 -12.05
CA ILE A 168 6.24 9.94 -12.43
C ILE A 168 7.45 9.33 -11.73
N VAL A 169 7.22 8.22 -11.01
CA VAL A 169 8.22 7.26 -10.57
C VAL A 169 8.08 6.01 -11.44
N THR A 170 9.17 5.32 -11.81
CA THR A 170 9.08 4.15 -12.70
C THR A 170 10.20 3.14 -12.44
N SER A 171 10.25 2.06 -13.23
CA SER A 171 11.40 1.18 -13.37
C SER A 171 11.74 1.00 -14.84
N MET A 172 12.95 0.46 -15.12
CA MET A 172 13.41 0.26 -16.50
C MET A 172 13.09 -1.16 -16.99
N ALA A 173 12.98 -1.31 -18.31
CA ALA A 173 12.94 -2.62 -18.93
C ALA A 173 14.31 -3.30 -18.79
N THR A 174 14.32 -4.56 -18.38
CA THR A 174 15.53 -5.35 -18.06
C THR A 174 15.50 -6.76 -18.61
N SER A 175 14.49 -7.08 -19.42
CA SER A 175 14.33 -8.38 -20.06
C SER A 175 15.45 -8.69 -21.08
N VAL A 176 15.39 -9.89 -21.67
CA VAL A 176 16.36 -10.36 -22.68
C VAL A 176 16.51 -9.36 -23.83
N GLY A 177 15.43 -8.71 -24.25
CA GLY A 177 15.43 -7.74 -25.36
C GLY A 177 16.21 -6.44 -25.11
N THR A 178 16.65 -6.18 -23.87
CA THR A 178 17.43 -4.99 -23.52
C THR A 178 18.94 -5.24 -23.45
N ARG A 179 19.41 -6.41 -23.89
CA ARG A 179 20.79 -6.85 -23.65
C ARG A 179 21.62 -6.91 -24.92
N ASP A 180 22.92 -6.72 -24.76
CA ASP A 180 23.91 -6.95 -25.84
C ASP A 180 24.21 -8.45 -26.00
N ALA A 181 25.10 -8.76 -26.94
CA ALA A 181 25.52 -10.13 -27.24
C ALA A 181 26.25 -10.82 -26.07
N ALA A 182 26.81 -10.06 -25.13
CA ALA A 182 27.44 -10.56 -23.90
C ALA A 182 26.45 -10.74 -22.75
N GLY A 183 25.16 -10.45 -22.98
CA GLY A 183 24.10 -10.53 -21.99
C GLY A 183 24.11 -9.38 -20.96
N VAL A 184 24.84 -8.29 -21.24
CA VAL A 184 24.88 -7.09 -20.41
C VAL A 184 23.71 -6.18 -20.76
N TRP A 185 23.06 -5.60 -19.76
CA TRP A 185 22.01 -4.62 -19.98
C TRP A 185 22.53 -3.38 -20.72
N THR A 186 21.76 -2.88 -21.68
CA THR A 186 22.07 -1.66 -22.44
C THR A 186 21.04 -0.56 -22.19
N PRO A 187 21.44 0.72 -22.14
CA PRO A 187 20.54 1.82 -21.85
C PRO A 187 19.64 2.24 -23.03
N THR A 188 19.64 1.52 -24.14
CA THR A 188 18.94 1.93 -25.38
C THR A 188 17.45 2.21 -25.14
N GLN A 189 16.72 1.28 -24.51
CA GLN A 189 15.30 1.47 -24.21
C GLN A 189 15.10 2.58 -23.16
N ALA A 190 15.91 2.61 -22.12
CA ALA A 190 15.83 3.64 -21.08
C ALA A 190 16.12 5.05 -21.63
N ARG A 191 17.10 5.20 -22.51
CA ARG A 191 17.42 6.47 -23.17
C ARG A 191 16.24 6.96 -24.02
N ARG A 192 15.65 6.07 -24.83
CA ARG A 192 14.43 6.36 -25.61
C ARG A 192 13.27 6.79 -24.70
N PHE A 193 13.05 6.07 -23.63
CA PHE A 193 11.98 6.33 -22.65
C PHE A 193 12.12 7.70 -22.00
N LEU A 194 13.31 8.04 -21.49
CA LEU A 194 13.60 9.35 -20.92
C LEU A 194 13.50 10.47 -21.95
N ALA A 195 14.06 10.27 -23.15
CA ALA A 195 14.02 11.27 -24.22
C ALA A 195 12.58 11.56 -24.67
N TYR A 196 11.77 10.52 -24.87
CA TYR A 196 10.38 10.70 -25.25
C TYR A 196 9.57 11.38 -24.15
N THR A 197 9.76 11.00 -22.88
CA THR A 197 9.10 11.67 -21.74
C THR A 197 9.38 13.17 -21.74
N ARG A 198 10.66 13.56 -21.94
CA ARG A 198 11.05 14.99 -22.00
C ARG A 198 10.45 15.69 -23.21
N SER A 199 10.38 15.05 -24.36
CA SER A 199 9.77 15.66 -25.56
C SER A 199 8.29 15.99 -25.40
N LEU A 200 7.62 15.31 -24.46
CA LEU A 200 6.23 15.57 -24.05
C LEU A 200 6.12 16.65 -22.96
N GLY A 201 7.23 17.24 -22.52
CA GLY A 201 7.27 18.14 -21.37
C GLY A 201 7.04 17.44 -20.03
N GLY A 202 7.20 16.09 -19.99
CA GLY A 202 7.14 15.28 -18.79
C GLY A 202 8.49 15.12 -18.13
N HIS A 203 8.48 14.61 -16.87
CA HIS A 203 9.68 14.34 -16.11
C HIS A 203 9.52 13.06 -15.29
N ILE A 204 10.50 12.16 -15.35
CA ILE A 204 10.62 11.01 -14.46
C ILE A 204 11.48 11.46 -13.28
N VAL A 205 10.85 11.62 -12.11
CA VAL A 205 11.51 12.18 -10.93
C VAL A 205 12.33 11.15 -10.16
N ALA A 206 11.97 9.86 -10.28
CA ALA A 206 12.71 8.78 -9.64
C ALA A 206 12.54 7.48 -10.43
N ALA A 207 13.55 6.61 -10.40
CA ALA A 207 13.49 5.31 -11.05
C ALA A 207 14.25 4.23 -10.29
N GLU A 208 13.66 3.03 -10.26
CA GLU A 208 14.31 1.77 -9.94
C GLU A 208 14.94 1.20 -11.23
N PHE A 209 16.04 0.48 -11.09
CA PHE A 209 16.63 -0.21 -12.25
C PHE A 209 15.71 -1.32 -12.74
N MET A 210 15.19 -2.12 -11.83
CA MET A 210 14.33 -3.28 -12.09
C MET A 210 13.24 -3.35 -11.02
N ASN A 211 12.02 -3.68 -11.41
CA ASN A 211 10.99 -4.05 -10.46
C ASN A 211 11.30 -5.43 -9.87
N GLU A 212 11.33 -5.52 -8.53
CA GLU A 212 11.50 -6.77 -7.77
C GLU A 212 12.65 -7.66 -8.24
N PRO A 213 13.90 -7.16 -8.22
CA PRO A 213 15.05 -7.89 -8.73
C PRO A 213 15.31 -9.22 -8.02
N ASN A 214 14.82 -9.38 -6.79
CA ASN A 214 14.91 -10.65 -6.08
C ASN A 214 14.02 -11.75 -6.70
N PHE A 215 13.05 -11.39 -7.54
CA PHE A 215 12.24 -12.29 -8.39
C PHE A 215 12.49 -12.04 -9.89
N ALA A 216 13.71 -11.74 -10.29
CA ALA A 216 14.09 -11.36 -11.65
C ALA A 216 13.60 -12.32 -12.74
N SER A 217 13.53 -13.63 -12.47
CA SER A 217 13.03 -14.64 -13.42
C SER A 217 11.57 -14.45 -13.80
N ILE A 218 10.72 -13.95 -12.89
CA ILE A 218 9.31 -13.65 -13.16
C ILE A 218 9.20 -12.43 -14.10
N GLY A 219 10.10 -11.45 -13.94
CA GLY A 219 10.17 -10.22 -14.74
C GLY A 219 10.84 -10.36 -16.10
N GLY A 220 11.14 -11.58 -16.58
CA GLY A 220 11.73 -11.80 -17.90
C GLY A 220 13.24 -11.57 -17.99
N ALA A 221 13.95 -11.58 -16.87
CA ALA A 221 15.41 -11.61 -16.85
C ALA A 221 15.95 -12.90 -17.54
N PRO A 222 17.18 -12.88 -18.09
CA PRO A 222 17.74 -14.04 -18.75
C PRO A 222 17.82 -15.27 -17.84
N PRO A 223 17.77 -16.48 -18.39
CA PRO A 223 18.08 -17.68 -17.63
C PRO A 223 19.43 -17.59 -16.93
N GLY A 224 19.48 -17.97 -15.66
CA GLY A 224 20.71 -17.91 -14.85
C GLY A 224 21.07 -16.52 -14.32
N TYR A 225 20.21 -15.53 -14.51
CA TYR A 225 20.42 -14.19 -13.93
C TYR A 225 20.58 -14.28 -12.41
N ASP A 226 21.64 -13.69 -11.89
CA ASP A 226 22.04 -13.76 -10.50
C ASP A 226 22.42 -12.39 -9.93
N ALA A 227 22.85 -12.34 -8.69
CA ALA A 227 23.24 -11.10 -8.03
C ALA A 227 24.44 -10.42 -8.69
N ALA A 228 25.39 -11.18 -9.23
CA ALA A 228 26.55 -10.61 -9.94
C ALA A 228 26.13 -9.93 -11.25
N ALA A 229 25.24 -10.57 -12.03
CA ALA A 229 24.65 -10.00 -13.23
C ALA A 229 23.83 -8.73 -12.91
N TYR A 230 23.01 -8.76 -11.86
CA TYR A 230 22.28 -7.59 -11.39
C TYR A 230 23.23 -6.45 -11.03
N GLY A 231 24.27 -6.73 -10.23
CA GLY A 231 25.23 -5.72 -9.80
C GLY A 231 26.00 -5.07 -10.97
N ARG A 232 26.38 -5.86 -11.96
CA ARG A 232 27.00 -5.38 -13.20
C ARG A 232 26.04 -4.44 -13.95
N ASP A 233 24.82 -4.88 -14.18
CA ASP A 233 23.82 -4.16 -14.96
C ASP A 233 23.34 -2.89 -14.24
N PHE A 234 23.21 -2.93 -12.92
CA PHE A 234 22.90 -1.76 -12.10
C PHE A 234 23.98 -0.67 -12.19
N LYS A 235 25.26 -1.05 -12.25
CA LYS A 235 26.36 -0.08 -12.43
C LYS A 235 26.27 0.62 -13.79
N VAL A 236 25.89 -0.10 -14.85
CA VAL A 236 25.61 0.49 -16.16
C VAL A 236 24.41 1.45 -16.10
N PHE A 237 23.32 1.01 -15.48
CA PHE A 237 22.14 1.87 -15.28
C PHE A 237 22.48 3.14 -14.51
N ARG A 238 23.22 3.03 -13.41
CA ARG A 238 23.61 4.18 -12.59
C ARG A 238 24.46 5.19 -13.36
N ALA A 239 25.44 4.72 -14.11
CA ALA A 239 26.27 5.58 -14.96
C ALA A 239 25.43 6.31 -16.01
N PHE A 240 24.56 5.58 -16.69
CA PHE A 240 23.59 6.12 -17.65
C PHE A 240 22.63 7.15 -17.02
N ALA A 241 22.06 6.84 -15.86
CA ALA A 241 21.10 7.72 -15.19
C ALA A 241 21.74 9.06 -14.79
N LYS A 242 22.97 9.02 -14.28
CA LYS A 242 23.73 10.25 -13.93
C LYS A 242 24.06 11.11 -15.15
N GLU A 243 24.31 10.51 -16.30
CA GLU A 243 24.57 11.21 -17.57
C GLU A 243 23.26 11.78 -18.16
N ALA A 244 22.24 10.92 -18.28
CA ALA A 244 21.05 11.21 -19.07
C ALA A 244 19.95 11.94 -18.28
N ALA A 245 19.91 11.81 -16.95
CA ALA A 245 18.90 12.40 -16.08
C ALA A 245 19.49 12.68 -14.69
N PRO A 246 20.42 13.65 -14.54
CA PRO A 246 21.17 13.87 -13.29
C PRO A 246 20.28 14.24 -12.09
N ASP A 247 19.11 14.80 -12.34
CA ASP A 247 18.14 15.18 -11.29
C ASP A 247 17.17 14.04 -10.91
N MET A 248 17.22 12.91 -11.62
CA MET A 248 16.38 11.75 -11.32
C MET A 248 16.94 11.00 -10.11
N VAL A 249 16.09 10.80 -9.09
CA VAL A 249 16.43 10.01 -7.90
C VAL A 249 16.59 8.54 -8.30
N ILE A 250 17.75 7.97 -8.07
CA ILE A 250 18.01 6.54 -8.27
C ILE A 250 17.51 5.80 -7.04
N LEU A 251 16.47 4.99 -7.23
CA LEU A 251 15.89 4.12 -6.22
C LEU A 251 16.45 2.70 -6.33
N GLY A 252 16.49 2.00 -5.22
CA GLY A 252 16.85 0.58 -5.21
C GLY A 252 16.97 -0.02 -3.81
N PRO A 253 16.95 -1.36 -3.75
CA PRO A 253 16.82 -2.29 -4.87
C PRO A 253 15.37 -2.52 -5.37
N GLY A 254 14.32 -2.13 -4.63
CA GLY A 254 12.93 -2.44 -4.97
C GLY A 254 12.58 -3.92 -4.75
N SER A 255 13.23 -4.59 -3.83
CA SER A 255 12.98 -6.00 -3.50
C SER A 255 11.72 -6.18 -2.67
N VAL A 256 11.09 -7.35 -2.77
CA VAL A 256 9.83 -7.69 -2.09
C VAL A 256 9.93 -8.95 -1.24
N GLY A 257 9.16 -8.98 -0.16
CA GLY A 257 8.76 -10.22 0.53
C GLY A 257 9.83 -10.88 1.36
N GLU A 258 10.97 -10.27 1.60
CA GLU A 258 11.98 -10.79 2.52
C GLU A 258 11.74 -10.28 3.95
N ARG A 259 12.03 -11.12 4.92
CA ARG A 259 11.97 -10.85 6.37
C ARG A 259 13.08 -11.60 7.07
N ALA A 260 13.39 -11.21 8.31
CA ALA A 260 14.38 -11.92 9.13
C ALA A 260 14.02 -13.39 9.36
N THR A 261 12.73 -13.71 9.48
CA THR A 261 12.21 -15.07 9.63
C THR A 261 11.08 -15.31 8.63
N GLY A 262 11.37 -16.11 7.61
CA GLY A 262 10.41 -16.42 6.55
C GLY A 262 10.14 -15.25 5.61
N GLY A 263 9.81 -15.52 4.39
CA GLY A 263 9.47 -14.53 3.36
C GLY A 263 8.25 -14.96 2.56
N LEU A 264 7.87 -14.16 1.54
CA LEU A 264 6.81 -14.54 0.60
C LEU A 264 7.23 -15.68 -0.35
N GLY A 265 8.39 -16.30 -0.14
CA GLY A 265 8.91 -17.37 -0.99
C GLY A 265 7.97 -18.57 -1.04
N SER A 266 7.34 -18.81 -2.20
CA SER A 266 6.80 -20.11 -2.55
C SER A 266 7.98 -20.99 -2.98
N GLY A 267 8.08 -22.21 -2.47
CA GLY A 267 9.22 -23.11 -2.70
C GLY A 267 9.50 -23.52 -4.17
N THR A 268 8.77 -22.96 -5.13
CA THR A 268 8.90 -23.24 -6.57
C THR A 268 9.56 -22.11 -7.36
N ILE A 269 9.60 -20.87 -6.85
CA ILE A 269 10.20 -19.72 -7.54
C ILE A 269 11.53 -19.38 -6.87
N ARG A 270 12.62 -19.46 -7.64
CA ARG A 270 13.95 -19.08 -7.17
C ARG A 270 13.97 -17.57 -6.90
N SER A 271 14.20 -17.17 -5.66
CA SER A 271 14.47 -15.79 -5.27
C SER A 271 15.96 -15.55 -5.06
N LEU A 272 16.43 -14.37 -5.45
CA LEU A 272 17.74 -13.85 -5.08
C LEU A 272 17.62 -13.14 -3.73
N LYS A 273 18.67 -13.20 -2.92
CA LYS A 273 18.66 -12.46 -1.64
C LYS A 273 19.01 -11.00 -1.87
N THR A 274 18.24 -10.10 -1.29
CA THR A 274 18.50 -8.65 -1.39
C THR A 274 19.89 -8.27 -0.89
N ARG A 275 20.39 -8.94 0.15
CA ARG A 275 21.77 -8.76 0.63
C ARG A 275 22.79 -9.00 -0.47
N ASP A 276 22.64 -10.07 -1.24
CA ASP A 276 23.59 -10.44 -2.32
C ASP A 276 23.49 -9.43 -3.48
N LEU A 277 22.28 -8.95 -3.80
CA LEU A 277 22.08 -7.88 -4.79
C LEU A 277 22.82 -6.60 -4.39
N LEU A 278 22.66 -6.16 -3.14
CA LEU A 278 23.29 -4.95 -2.61
C LEU A 278 24.82 -5.10 -2.53
N ALA A 279 25.32 -6.25 -2.12
CA ALA A 279 26.76 -6.54 -2.12
C ALA A 279 27.36 -6.46 -3.54
N ALA A 280 26.63 -6.91 -4.56
CA ALA A 280 27.07 -6.87 -5.94
C ALA A 280 26.99 -5.47 -6.56
N THR A 281 26.00 -4.65 -6.22
CA THR A 281 25.88 -3.27 -6.69
C THR A 281 26.94 -2.36 -6.09
N GLY A 282 27.26 -2.57 -4.81
CA GLY A 282 27.90 -1.57 -3.96
C GLY A 282 27.00 -0.35 -3.73
N PRO A 283 27.40 0.61 -2.91
CA PRO A 283 26.61 1.81 -2.61
C PRO A 283 26.38 2.65 -3.87
N GLY A 284 25.20 3.28 -3.98
CA GLY A 284 24.96 4.12 -5.14
C GLY A 284 23.51 4.46 -5.46
N VAL A 285 22.56 4.17 -4.55
CA VAL A 285 21.20 4.70 -4.65
C VAL A 285 21.11 6.08 -3.98
N ASP A 286 20.15 6.89 -4.40
CA ASP A 286 19.82 8.16 -3.74
C ASP A 286 18.78 7.94 -2.64
N ALA A 287 17.89 6.95 -2.81
CA ALA A 287 16.99 6.47 -1.78
C ALA A 287 16.88 4.94 -1.85
N PHE A 288 16.83 4.32 -0.68
CA PHE A 288 16.61 2.88 -0.55
C PHE A 288 15.14 2.56 -0.76
N SER A 289 14.80 1.68 -1.69
CA SER A 289 13.42 1.27 -1.95
C SER A 289 13.18 -0.21 -1.67
N TYR A 290 11.96 -0.52 -1.23
CA TYR A 290 11.49 -1.89 -1.04
C TYR A 290 9.97 -1.97 -1.25
N HIS A 291 9.48 -3.19 -1.44
CA HIS A 291 8.05 -3.50 -1.52
C HIS A 291 7.59 -4.32 -0.31
N HIS A 292 6.33 -4.14 0.08
CA HIS A 292 5.74 -4.88 1.18
C HIS A 292 4.33 -5.36 0.88
N TYR A 293 4.14 -6.65 1.07
CA TYR A 293 2.84 -7.29 1.16
C TYR A 293 2.78 -8.10 2.44
N GLY A 294 1.68 -7.99 3.19
CA GLY A 294 1.51 -8.70 4.45
C GLY A 294 1.54 -10.22 4.29
N THR A 295 1.08 -10.72 3.12
CA THR A 295 1.02 -12.13 2.75
C THR A 295 0.99 -12.29 1.23
N VAL A 296 0.88 -13.55 0.77
CA VAL A 296 0.50 -13.91 -0.60
C VAL A 296 -1.02 -14.10 -0.64
N SER A 297 -1.67 -13.63 -1.69
CA SER A 297 -3.13 -13.75 -1.84
C SER A 297 -3.59 -15.20 -2.00
N LYS A 298 -4.86 -15.45 -1.71
CA LYS A 298 -5.48 -16.78 -1.85
C LYS A 298 -5.28 -17.39 -3.24
N ARG A 299 -5.21 -16.56 -4.32
CA ARG A 299 -5.02 -17.05 -5.69
C ARG A 299 -3.63 -17.63 -5.95
N CYS A 300 -2.60 -17.15 -5.25
CA CYS A 300 -1.22 -17.60 -5.41
C CYS A 300 -0.71 -18.51 -4.28
N ALA A 301 -1.42 -18.62 -3.17
CA ALA A 301 -0.92 -19.26 -1.95
C ALA A 301 -0.79 -20.80 -2.04
N GLY A 302 -1.33 -21.46 -3.06
CA GLY A 302 -1.15 -22.90 -3.34
C GLY A 302 -1.50 -23.85 -2.19
N GLY A 303 -2.11 -23.38 -1.11
CA GLY A 303 -2.44 -24.12 0.12
C GLY A 303 -2.03 -23.34 1.38
N ALA A 304 -2.93 -22.89 2.06
CA ALA A 304 -3.22 -22.63 3.48
C ALA A 304 -2.24 -21.86 4.39
N ALA A 305 -0.94 -22.07 4.43
CA ALA A 305 -0.13 -21.68 5.62
C ALA A 305 0.27 -20.19 5.74
N ALA A 306 0.08 -19.36 4.70
CA ALA A 306 0.52 -17.97 4.69
C ALA A 306 -0.63 -16.96 4.58
N MET A 307 -1.88 -17.42 4.59
CA MET A 307 -3.03 -16.54 4.38
C MET A 307 -3.49 -15.87 5.68
N THR A 308 -3.90 -14.62 5.57
CA THR A 308 -4.65 -13.92 6.61
C THR A 308 -6.13 -14.01 6.31
N THR A 309 -6.93 -14.21 7.33
CA THR A 309 -8.39 -14.19 7.24
C THR A 309 -8.92 -12.78 7.52
N PRO A 310 -10.15 -12.44 7.11
CA PRO A 310 -10.77 -11.18 7.50
C PRO A 310 -10.90 -11.02 9.03
N GLU A 311 -11.01 -12.15 9.76
CA GLU A 311 -11.08 -12.17 11.22
C GLU A 311 -9.78 -11.68 11.84
N ASP A 312 -8.64 -12.04 11.27
CA ASP A 312 -7.31 -11.65 11.75
C ASP A 312 -6.87 -10.26 11.28
N ALA A 313 -7.58 -9.67 10.31
CA ALA A 313 -7.15 -8.45 9.62
C ALA A 313 -7.03 -7.20 10.52
N LEU A 314 -7.63 -7.22 11.72
CA LEU A 314 -7.51 -6.16 12.72
C LEU A 314 -6.56 -6.54 13.87
N SER A 315 -5.93 -7.72 13.82
CA SER A 315 -4.98 -8.15 14.84
C SER A 315 -3.67 -7.36 14.77
N GLU A 316 -3.03 -7.17 15.93
CA GLU A 316 -1.71 -6.54 15.98
C GLU A 316 -0.65 -7.36 15.22
N GLU A 317 -0.75 -8.70 15.24
CA GLU A 317 0.14 -9.56 14.46
C GLU A 317 0.08 -9.23 12.96
N TRP A 318 -1.11 -9.05 12.41
CA TRP A 318 -1.27 -8.68 11.00
C TRP A 318 -0.78 -7.27 10.72
N LEU A 319 -1.22 -6.30 11.51
CA LEU A 319 -0.92 -4.89 11.29
C LEU A 319 0.59 -4.59 11.47
N ALA A 320 1.26 -5.27 12.40
CA ALA A 320 2.69 -5.09 12.65
C ALA A 320 3.61 -5.80 11.63
N ARG A 321 3.08 -6.59 10.68
CA ARG A 321 3.92 -7.21 9.65
C ARG A 321 4.71 -6.20 8.82
N THR A 322 4.17 -5.00 8.63
CA THR A 322 4.87 -3.90 7.96
C THR A 322 6.11 -3.43 8.73
N ASP A 323 6.06 -3.42 10.07
CA ASP A 323 7.20 -3.05 10.92
C ASP A 323 8.33 -4.07 10.80
N ALA A 324 8.01 -5.37 10.79
CA ALA A 324 8.98 -6.43 10.63
C ALA A 324 9.69 -6.36 9.26
N SER A 325 8.96 -6.04 8.19
CA SER A 325 9.54 -5.81 6.87
C SER A 325 10.44 -4.59 6.86
N LEU A 326 9.98 -3.47 7.42
CA LEU A 326 10.78 -2.25 7.50
C LEU A 326 12.06 -2.48 8.31
N ALA A 327 12.00 -3.17 9.44
CA ALA A 327 13.18 -3.47 10.26
C ALA A 327 14.22 -4.27 9.47
N PHE A 328 13.79 -5.29 8.71
CA PHE A 328 14.67 -6.08 7.84
C PHE A 328 15.33 -5.19 6.77
N TYR A 329 14.55 -4.47 5.97
CA TYR A 329 15.10 -3.64 4.90
C TYR A 329 15.92 -2.45 5.42
N ARG A 330 15.57 -1.90 6.59
CA ARG A 330 16.37 -0.87 7.25
C ARG A 330 17.74 -1.40 7.65
N SER A 331 17.83 -2.64 8.15
CA SER A 331 19.14 -3.23 8.47
C SER A 331 20.03 -3.36 7.23
N LEU A 332 19.46 -3.72 6.08
CA LEU A 332 20.20 -3.76 4.82
C LEU A 332 20.57 -2.35 4.32
N ARG A 333 19.67 -1.38 4.44
CA ARG A 333 19.97 0.02 4.12
C ARG A 333 21.14 0.53 4.96
N ASP A 334 21.14 0.27 6.27
CA ASP A 334 22.17 0.75 7.18
C ASP A 334 23.53 0.12 6.89
N GLU A 335 23.54 -1.14 6.43
CA GLU A 335 24.76 -1.85 6.07
C GLU A 335 25.32 -1.42 4.69
N PHE A 336 24.48 -1.30 3.66
CA PHE A 336 24.93 -1.11 2.28
C PHE A 336 24.77 0.33 1.74
N GLU A 337 23.79 1.07 2.25
CA GLU A 337 23.44 2.44 1.81
C GLU A 337 23.21 3.36 3.03
N PRO A 338 24.15 3.49 3.94
CA PRO A 338 23.95 4.15 5.24
C PRO A 338 23.43 5.57 5.08
N GLY A 339 22.40 5.91 5.89
CA GLY A 339 21.81 7.25 5.94
C GLY A 339 20.87 7.59 4.79
N LYS A 340 20.71 6.74 3.76
CA LYS A 340 19.78 7.01 2.68
C LYS A 340 18.32 6.97 3.15
N PRO A 341 17.46 7.87 2.65
CA PRO A 341 16.04 7.83 2.95
C PRO A 341 15.42 6.52 2.45
N ILE A 342 14.38 6.03 3.15
CA ILE A 342 13.68 4.81 2.78
C ILE A 342 12.35 5.17 2.12
N TRP A 343 12.08 4.55 0.95
CA TRP A 343 10.84 4.63 0.21
C TRP A 343 10.18 3.26 0.14
N LEU A 344 8.90 3.17 0.50
CA LEU A 344 8.08 1.97 0.30
C LEU A 344 7.32 2.15 -1.02
N THR A 345 7.96 1.71 -2.10
CA THR A 345 7.55 2.04 -3.48
C THR A 345 6.40 1.19 -4.00
N GLU A 346 6.07 0.08 -3.32
CA GLU A 346 4.91 -0.73 -3.64
C GLU A 346 4.37 -1.44 -2.40
N VAL A 347 3.06 -1.30 -2.14
CA VAL A 347 2.44 -1.90 -0.96
C VAL A 347 0.95 -2.13 -1.13
N ALA A 348 0.49 -3.33 -0.72
CA ALA A 348 -0.92 -3.63 -0.51
C ALA A 348 -1.09 -4.70 0.59
N ASP A 349 -2.31 -5.21 0.75
CA ASP A 349 -2.62 -6.27 1.72
C ASP A 349 -1.93 -7.58 1.40
N ALA A 350 -1.98 -8.03 0.13
CA ALA A 350 -1.41 -9.28 -0.32
C ALA A 350 -0.84 -9.20 -1.73
N ALA A 351 0.31 -9.84 -1.96
CA ALA A 351 0.88 -10.03 -3.29
C ALA A 351 -0.06 -10.84 -4.19
N CYS A 352 0.11 -10.75 -5.50
CA CYS A 352 -0.76 -11.36 -6.50
C CYS A 352 -2.19 -10.78 -6.50
N GLY A 353 -2.33 -9.46 -6.56
CA GLY A 353 -3.59 -8.79 -6.81
C GLY A 353 -4.55 -8.64 -5.63
N GLY A 354 -4.08 -8.89 -4.39
CA GLY A 354 -4.85 -8.72 -3.17
C GLY A 354 -5.67 -9.94 -2.75
N ASN A 355 -6.13 -9.94 -1.52
CA ASN A 355 -7.07 -10.92 -0.98
C ASN A 355 -8.52 -10.64 -1.42
N PRO A 356 -9.47 -11.57 -1.25
CA PRO A 356 -10.88 -11.33 -1.56
C PRO A 356 -11.50 -10.14 -0.83
N TRP A 357 -10.94 -9.76 0.33
CA TRP A 357 -11.35 -8.63 1.16
C TRP A 357 -10.48 -7.38 1.01
N ALA A 358 -9.54 -7.37 0.07
CA ALA A 358 -8.72 -6.20 -0.25
C ALA A 358 -9.59 -4.97 -0.56
N SER A 359 -9.16 -3.80 -0.13
CA SER A 359 -9.90 -2.52 -0.27
C SER A 359 -11.35 -2.53 0.24
N SER A 360 -11.75 -3.50 1.09
CA SER A 360 -12.95 -3.40 1.93
C SER A 360 -12.68 -2.52 3.14
N PHE A 361 -13.70 -2.23 3.96
CA PHE A 361 -13.50 -1.42 5.16
C PHE A 361 -12.51 -2.08 6.14
N THR A 362 -12.49 -3.42 6.24
CA THR A 362 -11.47 -4.16 7.00
C THR A 362 -10.04 -3.83 6.55
N ASP A 363 -9.79 -3.71 5.25
CA ASP A 363 -8.45 -3.37 4.75
C ASP A 363 -8.09 -1.89 4.98
N THR A 364 -9.07 -1.02 5.17
CA THR A 364 -8.82 0.40 5.45
C THR A 364 -8.07 0.59 6.79
N PHE A 365 -8.27 -0.32 7.75
CA PHE A 365 -7.51 -0.33 9.00
C PHE A 365 -6.03 -0.54 8.73
N ARG A 366 -5.66 -1.59 7.97
CA ARG A 366 -4.27 -1.84 7.56
C ARG A 366 -3.71 -0.66 6.77
N TYR A 367 -4.47 -0.14 5.80
CA TYR A 367 -4.01 0.94 4.93
C TYR A 367 -3.61 2.18 5.74
N LEU A 368 -4.45 2.64 6.65
CA LEU A 368 -4.20 3.83 7.46
C LEU A 368 -3.20 3.58 8.59
N ASP A 369 -3.27 2.42 9.23
CA ASP A 369 -2.30 2.02 10.25
C ASP A 369 -0.89 1.95 9.68
N GLN A 370 -0.74 1.41 8.48
CA GLN A 370 0.54 1.35 7.78
C GLN A 370 1.09 2.74 7.46
N LEU A 371 0.27 3.67 6.98
CA LEU A 371 0.70 5.06 6.78
C LEU A 371 1.19 5.67 8.11
N GLY A 372 0.46 5.49 9.20
CA GLY A 372 0.84 5.98 10.52
C GLY A 372 2.15 5.37 11.03
N ARG A 373 2.32 4.05 10.93
CA ARG A 373 3.54 3.33 11.34
C ARG A 373 4.74 3.77 10.51
N MET A 374 4.60 3.85 9.20
CA MET A 374 5.68 4.24 8.28
C MET A 374 6.10 5.69 8.49
N ALA A 375 5.15 6.61 8.68
CA ALA A 375 5.44 8.01 9.00
C ALA A 375 6.21 8.14 10.33
N LYS A 376 5.73 7.49 11.38
CA LYS A 376 6.37 7.50 12.71
C LYS A 376 7.80 6.94 12.68
N GLN A 377 8.08 6.02 11.77
CA GLN A 377 9.40 5.40 11.62
C GLN A 377 10.29 6.09 10.56
N GLY A 378 9.88 7.23 10.01
CA GLY A 378 10.70 8.05 9.12
C GLY A 378 10.82 7.53 7.69
N VAL A 379 9.91 6.66 7.24
CA VAL A 379 9.77 6.34 5.82
C VAL A 379 9.30 7.58 5.09
N ARG A 380 9.93 7.91 3.96
CA ARG A 380 9.70 9.18 3.26
C ARG A 380 8.49 9.16 2.35
N MET A 381 8.18 8.01 1.74
CA MET A 381 7.08 7.84 0.80
C MET A 381 6.52 6.42 0.89
N VAL A 382 5.20 6.29 0.73
CA VAL A 382 4.46 5.02 0.67
C VAL A 382 3.55 5.05 -0.56
N ALA A 383 3.78 4.16 -1.53
CA ALA A 383 2.98 4.05 -2.74
C ALA A 383 2.06 2.82 -2.69
N HIS A 384 0.76 3.07 -2.54
CA HIS A 384 -0.25 2.01 -2.52
C HIS A 384 -0.42 1.36 -3.89
N ASN A 385 -0.43 0.05 -3.95
CA ASN A 385 -0.71 -0.73 -5.14
C ASN A 385 -2.19 -1.16 -5.12
N THR A 386 -3.06 -0.57 -5.96
CA THR A 386 -2.89 0.41 -7.03
C THR A 386 -3.89 1.57 -6.90
N LEU A 387 -3.85 2.53 -7.85
CA LEU A 387 -4.94 3.51 -7.97
C LEU A 387 -6.24 2.85 -8.41
N VAL A 388 -6.20 1.94 -9.39
CA VAL A 388 -7.40 1.36 -10.02
C VAL A 388 -7.36 -0.16 -10.05
N ALA A 389 -6.37 -0.77 -10.69
CA ALA A 389 -6.43 -2.18 -11.05
C ALA A 389 -6.36 -3.14 -9.87
N SER A 390 -6.98 -4.32 -10.09
CA SER A 390 -7.04 -5.45 -9.19
C SER A 390 -7.91 -5.21 -7.94
N ASP A 391 -8.04 -6.26 -7.10
CA ASP A 391 -8.92 -6.19 -5.92
C ASP A 391 -8.48 -5.13 -4.92
N TYR A 392 -7.18 -4.86 -4.80
CA TYR A 392 -6.61 -3.87 -3.88
C TYR A 392 -6.66 -2.41 -4.38
N GLY A 393 -7.11 -2.14 -5.61
CA GLY A 393 -7.22 -0.77 -6.13
C GLY A 393 -8.01 0.15 -5.21
N LEU A 394 -7.60 1.43 -5.13
CA LEU A 394 -8.34 2.47 -4.37
C LEU A 394 -9.71 2.74 -5.00
N LEU A 395 -9.79 2.62 -6.32
CA LEU A 395 -11.00 2.83 -7.12
C LEU A 395 -11.43 1.50 -7.76
N ASP A 396 -12.70 1.38 -8.07
CA ASP A 396 -13.20 0.30 -8.91
C ASP A 396 -12.65 0.43 -10.34
N GLU A 397 -12.29 -0.69 -10.95
CA GLU A 397 -11.62 -0.69 -12.26
C GLU A 397 -12.55 -0.43 -13.45
N HIS A 398 -13.86 -0.58 -13.27
CA HIS A 398 -14.84 -0.41 -14.36
C HIS A 398 -15.40 1.01 -14.41
N ASP A 399 -15.77 1.55 -13.24
CA ASP A 399 -16.49 2.82 -13.15
C ASP A 399 -15.78 3.87 -12.29
N PHE A 400 -14.61 3.52 -11.71
CA PHE A 400 -13.83 4.36 -10.79
C PHE A 400 -14.58 4.74 -9.51
N THR A 401 -15.55 3.96 -9.08
CA THR A 401 -16.20 4.17 -7.77
C THR A 401 -15.17 4.05 -6.65
N PRO A 402 -15.07 5.05 -5.74
CA PRO A 402 -14.16 5.00 -4.61
C PRO A 402 -14.46 3.85 -3.66
N LYS A 403 -13.45 3.03 -3.36
CA LYS A 403 -13.52 1.99 -2.34
C LYS A 403 -13.14 2.55 -0.95
N PRO A 404 -13.38 1.85 0.16
CA PRO A 404 -13.09 2.33 1.51
C PRO A 404 -11.68 2.90 1.72
N ASN A 405 -10.64 2.25 1.15
CA ASN A 405 -9.26 2.75 1.23
C ASN A 405 -9.09 4.14 0.60
N TYR A 406 -9.81 4.44 -0.48
CA TYR A 406 -9.78 5.77 -1.09
C TYR A 406 -10.29 6.86 -0.14
N TRP A 407 -11.38 6.60 0.59
CA TRP A 407 -11.93 7.56 1.54
C TRP A 407 -10.99 7.79 2.73
N GLY A 408 -10.34 6.72 3.20
CA GLY A 408 -9.25 6.82 4.19
C GLY A 408 -8.08 7.64 3.67
N ALA A 409 -7.66 7.40 2.43
CA ALA A 409 -6.61 8.14 1.74
C ALA A 409 -6.95 9.63 1.62
N LEU A 410 -8.18 9.95 1.27
CA LEU A 410 -8.65 11.33 1.11
C LEU A 410 -8.66 12.09 2.45
N LEU A 411 -9.08 11.45 3.56
CA LEU A 411 -9.02 12.04 4.89
C LEU A 411 -7.57 12.23 5.35
N TRP A 412 -6.70 11.24 5.15
CA TRP A 412 -5.27 11.39 5.40
C TRP A 412 -4.71 12.60 4.65
N ARG A 413 -4.99 12.67 3.36
CA ARG A 413 -4.50 13.76 2.50
C ARG A 413 -4.96 15.14 2.98
N ARG A 414 -6.19 15.25 3.44
CA ARG A 414 -6.76 16.54 3.89
C ARG A 414 -6.30 16.99 5.26
N LEU A 415 -5.98 16.05 6.15
CA LEU A 415 -5.76 16.35 7.56
C LEU A 415 -4.30 16.19 8.00
N MET A 416 -3.63 15.11 7.59
CA MET A 416 -2.29 14.78 8.07
C MET A 416 -1.23 15.57 7.30
N GLY A 417 -0.60 16.53 7.97
CA GLY A 417 0.50 17.31 7.40
C GLY A 417 1.81 16.53 7.33
N SER A 418 2.89 17.15 6.83
CA SER A 418 4.19 16.49 6.67
C SER A 418 5.01 16.39 7.95
N THR A 419 4.74 17.21 8.97
CA THR A 419 5.41 17.13 10.27
C THR A 419 4.77 16.04 11.12
N VAL A 420 5.56 15.05 11.50
CA VAL A 420 5.13 13.91 12.33
C VAL A 420 5.37 14.21 13.79
N LEU A 421 4.36 13.99 14.60
CA LEU A 421 4.39 14.22 16.04
C LEU A 421 4.32 12.88 16.80
N ASP A 422 4.88 12.83 18.00
CA ASP A 422 4.69 11.71 18.91
C ASP A 422 3.33 11.83 19.61
N SER A 423 2.44 10.88 19.35
CA SER A 423 1.17 10.81 20.06
C SER A 423 1.29 10.47 21.55
N GLY A 424 2.49 10.02 21.99
CA GLY A 424 2.74 9.48 23.33
C GLY A 424 2.16 8.08 23.56
N LEU A 425 1.55 7.47 22.53
CA LEU A 425 0.92 6.16 22.61
C LEU A 425 1.60 5.19 21.65
N PRO A 426 2.13 4.05 22.14
CA PRO A 426 2.54 2.96 21.27
C PRO A 426 1.27 2.29 20.67
N PRO A 427 1.36 1.74 19.46
CA PRO A 427 0.32 0.84 18.95
C PRO A 427 0.11 -0.31 19.93
N ARG A 428 -1.14 -0.60 20.25
CA ARG A 428 -1.52 -1.69 21.14
C ARG A 428 -2.85 -2.27 20.69
N ALA A 429 -3.10 -3.51 21.02
CA ALA A 429 -4.37 -4.14 20.72
C ALA A 429 -5.55 -3.22 21.16
N GLY A 430 -6.48 -2.98 20.25
CA GLY A 430 -7.66 -2.15 20.45
C GLY A 430 -7.46 -0.65 20.21
N LEU A 431 -6.24 -0.09 20.25
CA LEU A 431 -6.06 1.35 20.00
C LEU A 431 -4.69 1.66 19.38
N HIS A 432 -4.72 2.24 18.16
CA HIS A 432 -3.55 2.85 17.53
C HIS A 432 -3.77 4.36 17.38
N ALA A 433 -2.73 5.14 17.67
CA ALA A 433 -2.81 6.60 17.62
C ALA A 433 -1.59 7.20 16.92
N TYR A 434 -1.85 7.99 15.90
CA TYR A 434 -0.85 8.70 15.11
C TYR A 434 -1.15 10.18 15.11
N ALA A 435 -0.10 11.02 15.15
CA ALA A 435 -0.24 12.46 15.25
C ALA A 435 0.64 13.15 14.21
N HIS A 436 0.07 14.14 13.55
CA HIS A 436 0.77 15.05 12.63
C HIS A 436 0.37 16.50 12.92
N CYS A 437 1.15 17.44 12.45
CA CYS A 437 0.63 18.80 12.32
C CYS A 437 -0.58 18.78 11.39
N LEU A 438 -1.63 19.51 11.76
CA LEU A 438 -2.81 19.66 10.91
C LEU A 438 -2.41 20.37 9.62
N ARG A 439 -2.82 19.85 8.49
CA ARG A 439 -2.48 20.41 7.20
C ARG A 439 -3.07 21.81 7.06
N ASP A 440 -2.25 22.73 6.57
CA ASP A 440 -2.61 24.12 6.27
C ASP A 440 -3.16 24.92 7.46
N GLU A 441 -2.92 24.45 8.71
CA GLU A 441 -3.38 25.09 9.94
C GLU A 441 -2.22 25.26 10.94
N PRO A 442 -1.60 26.45 11.01
CA PRO A 442 -0.47 26.71 11.91
C PRO A 442 -0.83 26.47 13.37
N GLY A 443 -0.02 25.67 14.07
CA GLY A 443 -0.25 25.28 15.47
C GLY A 443 -1.29 24.20 15.66
N GLY A 444 -2.02 23.80 14.61
CA GLY A 444 -3.02 22.74 14.64
C GLY A 444 -2.39 21.34 14.67
N VAL A 445 -3.12 20.39 15.23
CA VAL A 445 -2.72 18.98 15.31
C VAL A 445 -3.82 18.11 14.73
N ALA A 446 -3.45 17.18 13.86
CA ALA A 446 -4.30 16.10 13.36
C ALA A 446 -3.94 14.79 14.06
N LEU A 447 -4.95 14.07 14.51
CA LEU A 447 -4.82 12.74 15.12
C LEU A 447 -5.56 11.72 14.28
N LEU A 448 -4.94 10.59 14.02
CA LEU A 448 -5.58 9.39 13.51
C LEU A 448 -5.67 8.37 14.65
N LEU A 449 -6.88 8.01 15.01
CA LEU A 449 -7.19 7.05 16.07
C LEU A 449 -7.92 5.85 15.45
N ILE A 450 -7.35 4.67 15.61
CA ILE A 450 -7.88 3.44 15.05
C ILE A 450 -8.27 2.52 16.21
N ASN A 451 -9.56 2.26 16.37
CA ASN A 451 -10.04 1.25 17.30
C ASN A 451 -10.16 -0.08 16.55
N THR A 452 -9.20 -0.99 16.78
CA THR A 452 -9.16 -2.32 16.15
C THR A 452 -9.99 -3.36 16.89
N ASP A 453 -10.50 -3.03 18.09
CA ASP A 453 -11.37 -3.93 18.82
C ASP A 453 -12.76 -3.98 18.15
N ARG A 454 -13.24 -5.18 17.86
CA ARG A 454 -14.52 -5.40 17.16
C ARG A 454 -15.74 -5.30 18.08
N ALA A 455 -15.55 -5.38 19.39
CA ALA A 455 -16.62 -5.44 20.38
C ALA A 455 -16.59 -4.25 21.36
N ALA A 456 -15.40 -3.82 21.78
CA ALA A 456 -15.25 -2.81 22.80
C ALA A 456 -15.00 -1.40 22.22
N SER A 457 -15.70 -0.41 22.76
CA SER A 457 -15.37 1.00 22.53
C SER A 457 -14.09 1.38 23.27
N GLN A 458 -13.30 2.25 22.65
CA GLN A 458 -12.17 2.93 23.30
C GLN A 458 -12.56 4.37 23.63
N ALA A 459 -11.85 5.01 24.54
CA ALA A 459 -12.07 6.41 24.85
C ALA A 459 -10.75 7.17 24.98
N VAL A 460 -10.73 8.38 24.43
CA VAL A 460 -9.63 9.33 24.58
C VAL A 460 -10.16 10.63 25.18
N THR A 461 -9.32 11.37 25.91
CA THR A 461 -9.67 12.69 26.41
C THR A 461 -8.84 13.76 25.69
N LEU A 462 -9.52 14.80 25.20
CA LEU A 462 -8.91 15.96 24.55
C LEU A 462 -9.04 17.20 25.44
N PRO A 463 -7.99 18.02 25.57
CA PRO A 463 -8.04 19.28 26.35
C PRO A 463 -8.71 20.44 25.58
N ALA A 464 -8.98 20.29 24.28
CA ALA A 464 -9.52 21.31 23.41
C ALA A 464 -10.60 20.75 22.48
N ALA A 465 -11.44 21.62 21.94
CA ALA A 465 -12.42 21.25 20.92
C ALA A 465 -11.73 20.75 19.64
N ALA A 466 -12.39 19.83 18.94
CA ALA A 466 -11.90 19.23 17.72
C ALA A 466 -13.02 19.07 16.68
N GLU A 467 -12.60 18.89 15.43
CA GLU A 467 -13.42 18.42 14.33
C GLU A 467 -13.19 16.91 14.16
N ARG A 468 -14.26 16.12 14.22
CA ARG A 468 -14.21 14.67 14.14
C ARG A 468 -14.69 14.15 12.79
N TYR A 469 -13.94 13.22 12.24
CA TYR A 469 -14.23 12.49 11.01
C TYR A 469 -14.10 10.99 11.30
N THR A 470 -15.22 10.32 11.56
CA THR A 470 -15.22 8.89 11.90
C THR A 470 -15.74 8.07 10.72
N LEU A 471 -14.90 7.16 10.23
CA LEU A 471 -15.26 6.15 9.27
C LEU A 471 -15.77 4.90 10.00
N THR A 472 -16.92 4.41 9.57
CA THR A 472 -17.56 3.18 10.05
C THR A 472 -18.18 2.42 8.90
N SER A 473 -18.45 1.14 9.11
CA SER A 473 -19.30 0.33 8.22
C SER A 473 -20.10 -0.67 9.06
N ARG A 474 -21.30 -1.00 8.63
CA ARG A 474 -22.13 -2.03 9.27
C ARG A 474 -21.56 -3.43 9.06
N ASP A 475 -20.89 -3.63 7.93
CA ASP A 475 -20.17 -4.86 7.59
C ASP A 475 -18.73 -4.51 7.27
N LEU A 476 -17.78 -5.09 7.99
CA LEU A 476 -16.35 -4.85 7.80
C LEU A 476 -15.84 -5.27 6.42
N LEU A 477 -16.50 -6.24 5.77
CA LEU A 477 -16.16 -6.68 4.41
C LEU A 477 -16.80 -5.81 3.33
N SER A 478 -17.63 -4.83 3.72
CA SER A 478 -18.30 -3.94 2.78
C SER A 478 -17.30 -3.11 1.98
N ARG A 479 -17.65 -2.87 0.71
CA ARG A 479 -17.02 -1.86 -0.17
C ARG A 479 -17.60 -0.46 0.03
N SER A 480 -18.57 -0.31 0.94
CA SER A 480 -19.19 0.97 1.31
C SER A 480 -18.77 1.37 2.71
N VAL A 481 -18.61 2.66 2.93
CA VAL A 481 -18.19 3.25 4.20
C VAL A 481 -19.03 4.49 4.53
N GLU A 482 -19.25 4.74 5.80
CA GLU A 482 -19.95 5.91 6.30
C GLU A 482 -18.96 6.88 6.96
N LEU A 483 -19.16 8.17 6.77
CA LEU A 483 -18.49 9.24 7.50
C LEU A 483 -19.48 9.87 8.49
N ASN A 484 -19.21 9.77 9.78
CA ASN A 484 -20.10 10.27 10.83
C ASN A 484 -21.56 9.79 10.67
N GLY A 485 -21.74 8.51 10.27
CA GLY A 485 -23.05 7.88 10.05
C GLY A 485 -23.74 8.22 8.73
N LYS A 486 -23.06 8.91 7.79
CA LYS A 486 -23.58 9.19 6.45
C LYS A 486 -22.75 8.45 5.41
N ALA A 487 -23.42 7.72 4.52
CA ALA A 487 -22.75 6.99 3.44
C ALA A 487 -21.92 7.93 2.57
N LEU A 488 -20.68 7.52 2.26
CA LEU A 488 -19.78 8.22 1.34
C LEU A 488 -20.00 7.68 -0.08
N THR A 489 -20.61 8.50 -0.92
CA THR A 489 -20.83 8.21 -2.34
C THR A 489 -20.54 9.45 -3.17
N LEU A 490 -20.15 9.26 -4.43
CA LEU A 490 -20.01 10.39 -5.35
C LEU A 490 -21.36 11.06 -5.61
N VAL A 491 -21.36 12.36 -5.85
CA VAL A 491 -22.51 13.12 -6.32
C VAL A 491 -22.29 13.38 -7.83
N GLY A 492 -22.83 12.52 -8.67
CA GLY A 492 -22.40 12.43 -10.07
C GLY A 492 -20.94 12.00 -10.16
N ASP A 493 -20.09 12.85 -10.74
CA ASP A 493 -18.63 12.64 -10.79
C ASP A 493 -17.86 13.39 -9.69
N ALA A 494 -18.55 14.15 -8.84
CA ALA A 494 -17.93 14.98 -7.81
C ALA A 494 -17.83 14.27 -6.47
N LEU A 495 -16.78 14.57 -5.72
CA LEU A 495 -16.64 14.16 -4.33
C LEU A 495 -17.68 14.86 -3.45
N PRO A 496 -18.31 14.17 -2.49
CA PRO A 496 -19.18 14.79 -1.52
C PRO A 496 -18.38 15.70 -0.56
N ALA A 497 -19.06 16.63 0.09
CA ALA A 497 -18.49 17.37 1.19
C ALA A 497 -18.18 16.41 2.35
N LEU A 498 -16.92 16.34 2.78
CA LEU A 498 -16.52 15.62 3.99
C LEU A 498 -16.80 16.49 5.21
N THR A 499 -17.99 16.36 5.79
CA THR A 499 -18.45 17.21 6.89
C THR A 499 -18.01 16.64 8.24
N ALA A 500 -17.28 17.45 9.01
CA ALA A 500 -16.90 17.12 10.38
C ALA A 500 -18.10 17.12 11.34
N ALA A 501 -18.01 16.29 12.37
CA ALA A 501 -18.82 16.46 13.58
C ALA A 501 -17.98 17.23 14.62
N ARG A 502 -18.52 18.31 15.18
CA ARG A 502 -17.83 19.06 16.23
C ARG A 502 -17.87 18.29 17.55
N VAL A 503 -16.75 18.24 18.25
CA VAL A 503 -16.63 17.71 19.60
C VAL A 503 -16.02 18.78 20.51
N THR A 504 -16.56 18.91 21.72
CA THR A 504 -16.00 19.80 22.76
C THR A 504 -14.79 19.18 23.42
N ALA A 505 -14.04 19.97 24.18
CA ALA A 505 -13.04 19.42 25.11
C ALA A 505 -13.68 18.39 26.04
N GLY A 506 -12.98 17.30 26.32
CA GLY A 506 -13.48 16.20 27.14
C GLY A 506 -13.28 14.83 26.50
N GLU A 507 -14.11 13.87 26.89
CA GLU A 507 -14.03 12.49 26.40
C GLU A 507 -14.61 12.36 24.99
N VAL A 508 -13.86 11.65 24.14
CA VAL A 508 -14.27 11.23 22.81
C VAL A 508 -14.29 9.71 22.75
N THR A 509 -15.47 9.15 22.58
CA THR A 509 -15.66 7.71 22.42
C THR A 509 -15.38 7.30 20.98
N LEU A 510 -14.55 6.26 20.80
CA LEU A 510 -14.24 5.58 19.55
C LEU A 510 -15.04 4.28 19.51
N ALA A 511 -15.99 4.17 18.60
CA ALA A 511 -16.81 2.97 18.45
C ALA A 511 -15.95 1.73 18.15
N PRO A 512 -16.44 0.51 18.41
CA PRO A 512 -15.78 -0.72 17.98
C PRO A 512 -15.52 -0.69 16.48
N ALA A 513 -14.40 -1.25 16.06
CA ALA A 513 -13.98 -1.33 14.67
C ALA A 513 -14.22 -0.03 13.90
N SER A 514 -13.67 1.09 14.39
CA SER A 514 -13.81 2.41 13.77
C SER A 514 -12.47 3.11 13.56
N ILE A 515 -12.44 4.00 12.59
CA ILE A 515 -11.28 4.84 12.25
C ILE A 515 -11.70 6.29 12.41
N THR A 516 -11.05 7.02 13.30
CA THR A 516 -11.41 8.41 13.62
C THR A 516 -10.23 9.34 13.38
N PHE A 517 -10.44 10.35 12.55
CA PHE A 517 -9.55 11.51 12.50
C PHE A 517 -10.10 12.62 13.37
N LEU A 518 -9.21 13.27 14.13
CA LEU A 518 -9.53 14.47 14.91
C LEU A 518 -8.62 15.60 14.44
N ALA A 519 -9.22 16.67 13.93
CA ALA A 519 -8.50 17.91 13.68
C ALA A 519 -8.68 18.82 14.90
N VAL A 520 -7.57 19.26 15.49
CA VAL A 520 -7.52 20.17 16.65
C VAL A 520 -6.86 21.47 16.22
N PRO A 521 -7.58 22.41 15.55
CA PRO A 521 -6.99 23.63 15.01
C PRO A 521 -6.34 24.50 16.10
N ALA A 522 -6.99 24.61 17.25
CA ALA A 522 -6.53 25.39 18.38
C ALA A 522 -5.60 24.64 19.34
N ALA A 523 -4.87 23.61 18.86
CA ALA A 523 -3.94 22.85 19.71
C ALA A 523 -2.80 23.71 20.26
N GLY A 524 -2.35 24.70 19.51
CA GLY A 524 -1.27 25.57 19.90
C GLY A 524 0.09 24.87 20.00
N ASN A 525 0.30 23.82 19.19
CA ASN A 525 1.56 23.06 19.19
C ASN A 525 2.67 23.86 18.51
N ALA A 526 3.77 24.11 19.24
CA ALA A 526 4.90 24.90 18.77
C ALA A 526 5.65 24.25 17.58
N SER A 527 5.59 22.94 17.44
CA SER A 527 6.22 22.17 16.34
C SER A 527 5.46 22.31 15.02
N CYS A 528 4.25 22.89 15.04
CA CYS A 528 3.35 23.02 13.88
C CYS A 528 3.24 24.49 13.38
N ARG A 529 4.22 25.34 13.71
CA ARG A 529 4.26 26.74 13.28
C ARG A 529 5.04 26.94 12.00
#